data_ed390b0af6506279783a732d1a972c81
#
_entry.id   ed390b0af6506279783a732d1a972c81
#
_cell.length_a   1.000
_cell.length_b   1.000
_cell.length_c   1.000
_cell.angle_alpha   90.00
_cell.angle_beta   90.00
_cell.angle_gamma   90.00
#
_symmetry.space_group_name_H-M   'P 1'
#
loop_
_entity.id
_entity.type
_entity.pdbx_description
1 polymer ?
#
loop_
_entity_poly.entity_id
_entity_poly.type
_entity_poly.pdbx_seq_one_letter_code
_entity_poly.pdbx_strand_id
1 'polypeptide(L)'
;MDEACGVGRFAIAALLMPLIATSALADENAGDCLGIGFDVTHPVTIAKIIADRPQVHFVKNASDDTACPAERETCVAPSYLMPGDLLLVGKTRGAYSCVSYQSATDRSHRWTVGWLPSASLTPVQPARAGEAADWIGRWIHAGGAITISKGRRGSLRIRGEHVYPAAQNVHSGVIGAEAKPAHGLLQFAGDGSVRFDAANSEAGSCLVRMQRFAELLVVEDNGHCGGSMVTFTGFYRRKSRTSLNGVNLQPQGTLVD
;
A
#
# COMPACT_ATOMS: atom_id res chain seq x y z
N MET A 1 70.79 55.59 -23.47
CA MET A 1 70.22 54.23 -23.73
C MET A 1 69.11 54.09 -22.78
N ASP A 2 67.95 54.52 -23.16
CA ASP A 2 66.73 54.59 -22.35
C ASP A 2 65.69 53.62 -22.94
N GLU A 3 65.29 52.63 -22.25
CA GLU A 3 64.16 51.79 -22.59
C GLU A 3 62.97 52.11 -21.68
N ALA A 4 61.94 52.63 -22.28
CA ALA A 4 60.70 52.99 -21.67
C ALA A 4 59.81 51.75 -21.50
N CYS A 5 59.48 51.46 -20.25
CA CYS A 5 58.55 50.38 -19.86
C CYS A 5 57.09 50.88 -20.08
N GLY A 6 56.37 50.29 -21.07
CA GLY A 6 54.97 50.59 -21.34
C GLY A 6 54.03 49.77 -20.40
N VAL A 7 53.27 50.50 -19.61
CA VAL A 7 52.26 49.93 -18.74
C VAL A 7 50.95 49.76 -19.54
N GLY A 8 50.62 48.50 -19.85
CA GLY A 8 49.35 48.12 -20.48
C GLY A 8 48.21 48.13 -19.46
N ARG A 9 47.22 48.98 -19.68
CA ARG A 9 45.96 49.00 -18.92
C ARG A 9 45.03 47.88 -19.43
N PHE A 10 44.86 46.86 -18.64
CA PHE A 10 43.78 45.87 -18.86
C PHE A 10 42.47 46.42 -18.36
N ALA A 11 41.52 46.63 -19.24
CA ALA A 11 40.15 46.95 -18.91
C ALA A 11 39.41 45.65 -18.59
N ILE A 12 39.01 45.45 -17.33
CA ILE A 12 38.18 44.34 -16.91
C ILE A 12 36.73 44.70 -17.22
N ALA A 13 36.18 44.09 -18.28
CA ALA A 13 34.74 44.16 -18.57
C ALA A 13 33.99 43.20 -17.62
N ALA A 14 33.31 43.75 -16.64
CA ALA A 14 32.41 42.99 -15.75
C ALA A 14 31.14 42.60 -16.55
N LEU A 15 31.02 41.32 -16.93
CA LEU A 15 29.78 40.76 -17.47
C LEU A 15 28.78 40.63 -16.33
N LEU A 16 27.78 41.49 -16.30
CA LEU A 16 26.58 41.35 -15.48
C LEU A 16 25.69 40.28 -16.10
N MET A 17 25.74 39.01 -15.59
CA MET A 17 24.75 38.01 -15.92
C MET A 17 23.46 38.31 -15.13
N PRO A 18 22.30 38.42 -15.81
CA PRO A 18 21.03 38.49 -15.10
C PRO A 18 20.74 37.16 -14.41
N LEU A 19 20.58 37.19 -13.09
CA LEU A 19 19.99 36.08 -12.35
C LEU A 19 18.53 35.92 -12.78
N ILE A 20 18.26 34.95 -13.64
CA ILE A 20 16.90 34.50 -13.93
C ILE A 20 16.47 33.71 -12.69
N ALA A 21 15.69 34.35 -11.81
CA ALA A 21 14.99 33.66 -10.73
C ALA A 21 13.93 32.76 -11.38
N THR A 22 14.23 31.48 -11.55
CA THR A 22 13.23 30.46 -11.85
C THR A 22 12.35 30.33 -10.61
N SER A 23 11.16 30.93 -10.66
CA SER A 23 10.10 30.66 -9.73
C SER A 23 9.73 29.18 -9.91
N ALA A 24 10.25 28.30 -9.05
CA ALA A 24 9.70 26.97 -8.92
C ALA A 24 8.25 27.16 -8.47
N LEU A 25 7.30 26.81 -9.33
CA LEU A 25 5.91 26.65 -8.92
C LEU A 25 5.93 25.58 -7.82
N ALA A 26 5.79 26.00 -6.58
CA ALA A 26 5.61 25.10 -5.48
C ALA A 26 4.29 24.37 -5.76
N ASP A 27 4.33 23.06 -5.90
CA ASP A 27 3.15 22.23 -5.96
C ASP A 27 2.35 22.48 -4.66
N GLU A 28 1.20 23.15 -4.76
CA GLU A 28 0.35 23.52 -3.62
C GLU A 28 0.03 22.31 -2.73
N ASN A 29 0.06 21.10 -3.30
CA ASN A 29 -0.20 19.84 -2.58
C ASN A 29 1.07 19.11 -2.12
N ALA A 30 2.27 19.62 -2.40
CA ALA A 30 3.53 18.95 -2.04
C ALA A 30 3.65 18.64 -0.52
N GLY A 31 2.93 19.40 0.31
CA GLY A 31 2.84 19.23 1.77
C GLY A 31 1.75 18.30 2.26
N ASP A 32 0.78 17.93 1.44
CA ASP A 32 -0.39 17.17 1.85
C ASP A 32 -0.16 15.65 1.84
N CYS A 33 -0.90 14.96 2.70
CA CYS A 33 -1.01 13.51 2.68
C CYS A 33 -2.14 13.13 1.72
N LEU A 34 -1.80 12.77 0.50
CA LEU A 34 -2.75 12.36 -0.54
C LEU A 34 -2.90 10.82 -0.62
N GLY A 35 -2.31 10.10 0.32
CA GLY A 35 -2.27 8.65 0.35
C GLY A 35 -0.92 8.09 -0.10
N ILE A 36 -0.84 6.78 0.01
CA ILE A 36 0.31 6.02 -0.44
C ILE A 36 -0.11 5.34 -1.73
N GLY A 37 0.53 5.74 -2.82
CA GLY A 37 0.39 5.06 -4.10
C GLY A 37 0.92 3.63 -3.98
N PHE A 38 0.14 2.68 -4.46
CA PHE A 38 0.64 1.34 -4.65
C PHE A 38 1.44 1.32 -5.94
N ASP A 39 2.64 0.81 -5.83
CA ASP A 39 3.57 0.68 -6.93
C ASP A 39 4.22 -0.70 -6.86
N VAL A 40 3.93 -1.54 -7.84
CA VAL A 40 4.49 -2.90 -7.91
C VAL A 40 6.02 -2.93 -7.96
N THR A 41 6.67 -1.77 -8.17
CA THR A 41 8.13 -1.64 -8.20
C THR A 41 8.75 -1.47 -6.82
N HIS A 42 8.03 -0.88 -5.85
CA HIS A 42 8.56 -0.58 -4.52
C HIS A 42 7.75 -1.28 -3.42
N PRO A 43 8.41 -1.98 -2.48
CA PRO A 43 7.73 -2.58 -1.34
C PRO A 43 7.09 -1.52 -0.45
N VAL A 44 5.89 -1.82 0.05
CA VAL A 44 5.20 -0.95 1.00
C VAL A 44 5.77 -1.08 2.41
N THR A 45 5.65 -0.02 3.18
CA THR A 45 5.91 -0.01 4.62
C THR A 45 4.60 -0.11 5.39
N ILE A 46 4.53 -1.06 6.31
CA ILE A 46 3.38 -1.27 7.18
C ILE A 46 3.74 -0.85 8.60
N ALA A 47 2.82 -0.18 9.27
CA ALA A 47 2.88 0.06 10.70
C ALA A 47 1.60 -0.40 11.39
N LYS A 48 1.71 -0.56 12.70
CA LYS A 48 0.60 -0.81 13.60
C LYS A 48 0.42 0.37 14.54
N ILE A 49 -0.82 0.75 14.79
CA ILE A 49 -1.14 1.74 15.81
C ILE A 49 -0.75 1.18 17.18
N ILE A 50 0.10 1.93 17.88
CA ILE A 50 0.41 1.74 19.30
C ILE A 50 0.00 3.04 20.00
N ALA A 51 -0.91 2.97 20.93
CA ALA A 51 -1.27 4.12 21.73
C ALA A 51 -1.80 3.62 23.08
N ASP A 52 -1.55 4.38 24.09
CA ASP A 52 -2.14 4.28 25.42
C ASP A 52 -3.55 4.91 25.47
N ARG A 53 -3.97 5.54 24.36
CA ARG A 53 -5.32 6.08 24.16
C ARG A 53 -6.18 5.12 23.34
N PRO A 54 -7.51 5.10 23.58
CA PRO A 54 -8.41 4.22 22.84
C PRO A 54 -8.54 4.60 21.36
N GLN A 55 -8.22 5.84 20.98
CA GLN A 55 -8.37 6.37 19.64
C GLN A 55 -7.18 7.28 19.27
N VAL A 56 -6.70 7.17 18.04
CA VAL A 56 -5.72 8.04 17.42
C VAL A 56 -6.38 8.73 16.24
N HIS A 57 -6.66 10.02 16.38
CA HIS A 57 -7.32 10.78 15.33
C HIS A 57 -6.36 11.14 14.20
N PHE A 58 -6.89 11.14 12.99
CA PHE A 58 -6.20 11.73 11.85
C PHE A 58 -6.06 13.24 12.03
N VAL A 59 -5.04 13.78 11.39
CA VAL A 59 -4.73 15.20 11.36
C VAL A 59 -4.91 15.71 9.94
N LYS A 60 -5.52 16.87 9.80
CA LYS A 60 -5.84 17.51 8.52
C LYS A 60 -4.59 17.86 7.71
N ASN A 61 -4.77 18.03 6.43
CA ASN A 61 -3.77 18.54 5.50
C ASN A 61 -3.62 20.08 5.61
N ALA A 62 -2.54 20.60 5.06
CA ALA A 62 -2.33 22.04 4.94
C ALA A 62 -3.34 22.70 3.99
N SER A 63 -3.86 21.98 3.01
CA SER A 63 -4.96 22.44 2.14
C SER A 63 -6.28 22.62 2.87
N ASP A 64 -6.52 21.87 3.97
CA ASP A 64 -7.73 22.01 4.80
C ASP A 64 -7.58 23.16 5.81
N ASP A 65 -6.38 23.31 6.38
CA ASP A 65 -5.99 24.38 7.30
C ASP A 65 -4.47 24.56 7.22
N THR A 66 -4.02 25.74 6.81
CA THR A 66 -2.60 26.06 6.58
C THR A 66 -1.69 25.83 7.80
N ALA A 67 -2.26 25.80 9.00
CA ALA A 67 -1.54 25.49 10.24
C ALA A 67 -1.31 23.97 10.45
N CYS A 68 -1.88 23.10 9.61
CA CYS A 68 -1.82 21.64 9.74
C CYS A 68 -0.75 21.02 8.81
N PRO A 69 -0.25 19.84 9.14
CA PRO A 69 -0.48 19.09 10.38
C PRO A 69 0.23 19.71 11.58
N ALA A 70 -0.46 19.84 12.69
CA ALA A 70 0.08 20.36 13.95
C ALA A 70 -0.70 19.79 15.14
N GLU A 71 -0.10 19.85 16.34
CA GLU A 71 -0.75 19.50 17.60
C GLU A 71 -1.68 20.63 18.05
N ARG A 72 -2.78 20.78 17.31
CA ARG A 72 -3.84 21.77 17.56
C ARG A 72 -5.19 21.15 17.41
N GLU A 73 -6.15 21.57 18.18
CA GLU A 73 -7.53 21.08 18.13
C GLU A 73 -8.15 21.30 16.74
N THR A 74 -7.86 22.43 16.11
CA THR A 74 -8.36 22.75 14.75
C THR A 74 -7.86 21.80 13.67
N CYS A 75 -6.72 21.15 13.91
CA CYS A 75 -6.14 20.17 12.99
C CYS A 75 -6.67 18.74 13.17
N VAL A 76 -7.40 18.45 14.25
CA VAL A 76 -7.94 17.12 14.51
C VAL A 76 -9.08 16.82 13.53
N ALA A 77 -8.97 15.71 12.81
CA ALA A 77 -10.04 15.19 11.95
C ALA A 77 -10.99 14.30 12.79
N PRO A 78 -12.26 14.15 12.36
CA PRO A 78 -13.21 13.29 13.06
C PRO A 78 -12.87 11.79 12.94
N SER A 79 -12.19 11.40 11.87
CA SER A 79 -11.75 10.02 11.64
C SER A 79 -10.64 9.62 12.61
N TYR A 80 -10.66 8.37 13.07
CA TYR A 80 -9.66 7.84 13.98
C TYR A 80 -9.36 6.37 13.71
N LEU A 81 -8.26 5.89 14.27
CA LEU A 81 -7.83 4.50 14.29
C LEU A 81 -7.73 3.99 15.73
N MET A 82 -7.81 2.67 15.88
CA MET A 82 -7.72 1.99 17.16
C MET A 82 -6.33 1.34 17.34
N PRO A 83 -5.85 1.17 18.58
CA PRO A 83 -4.65 0.37 18.83
C PRO A 83 -4.76 -1.01 18.21
N GLY A 84 -3.73 -1.40 17.47
CA GLY A 84 -3.68 -2.67 16.73
C GLY A 84 -4.07 -2.56 15.25
N ASP A 85 -4.68 -1.46 14.80
CA ASP A 85 -4.95 -1.24 13.38
C ASP A 85 -3.64 -1.22 12.58
N LEU A 86 -3.68 -1.88 11.41
CA LEU A 86 -2.56 -1.95 10.47
C LEU A 86 -2.81 -0.98 9.31
N LEU A 87 -1.78 -0.28 8.91
CA LEU A 87 -1.86 0.77 7.90
C LEU A 87 -0.58 0.85 7.07
N LEU A 88 -0.70 1.43 5.87
CA LEU A 88 0.42 1.82 5.04
C LEU A 88 1.02 3.12 5.57
N VAL A 89 2.34 3.22 5.54
CA VAL A 89 3.09 4.42 5.94
C VAL A 89 3.88 4.93 4.75
N GLY A 90 3.71 6.21 4.44
CA GLY A 90 4.44 6.93 3.40
C GLY A 90 5.35 8.02 3.95
N LYS A 91 5.33 9.18 3.29
CA LYS A 91 6.19 10.32 3.64
C LYS A 91 5.92 10.85 5.05
N THR A 92 6.90 11.52 5.61
CA THR A 92 6.80 12.22 6.89
C THR A 92 6.83 13.73 6.71
N ARG A 93 6.16 14.44 7.63
CA ARG A 93 6.23 15.89 7.74
C ARG A 93 6.32 16.28 9.23
N GLY A 94 7.51 16.71 9.67
CA GLY A 94 7.77 16.96 11.08
C GLY A 94 7.52 15.71 11.93
N ALA A 95 6.66 15.82 12.92
CA ALA A 95 6.29 14.72 13.82
C ALA A 95 5.15 13.84 13.28
N TYR A 96 4.74 14.00 12.03
CA TYR A 96 3.61 13.28 11.42
C TYR A 96 4.03 12.40 10.29
N SER A 97 3.37 11.24 10.17
CA SER A 97 3.48 10.31 9.04
C SER A 97 2.20 10.32 8.22
N CYS A 98 2.34 10.43 6.91
CA CYS A 98 1.24 10.21 5.97
C CYS A 98 0.91 8.73 5.95
N VAL A 99 -0.36 8.40 6.14
CA VAL A 99 -0.81 7.02 6.22
C VAL A 99 -2.03 6.77 5.34
N SER A 100 -2.18 5.52 4.92
CA SER A 100 -3.40 5.01 4.29
C SER A 100 -3.90 3.79 5.05
N TYR A 101 -5.16 3.83 5.44
CA TYR A 101 -5.84 2.76 6.17
C TYR A 101 -7.02 2.24 5.38
N GLN A 102 -7.17 0.92 5.40
CA GLN A 102 -8.34 0.25 4.85
C GLN A 102 -8.93 -0.66 5.92
N SER A 103 -10.19 -0.42 6.25
CA SER A 103 -10.90 -1.26 7.23
C SER A 103 -11.11 -2.66 6.69
N ALA A 104 -10.82 -3.66 7.51
CA ALA A 104 -11.06 -5.06 7.15
C ALA A 104 -12.56 -5.42 7.05
N THR A 105 -13.44 -4.60 7.61
CA THR A 105 -14.89 -4.82 7.66
C THR A 105 -15.67 -3.94 6.68
N ASP A 106 -15.05 -2.88 6.18
CA ASP A 106 -15.69 -1.98 5.21
C ASP A 106 -15.68 -2.61 3.81
N ARG A 107 -16.88 -2.90 3.32
CA ARG A 107 -17.08 -3.44 1.97
C ARG A 107 -16.97 -2.40 0.86
N SER A 108 -16.84 -1.13 1.21
CA SER A 108 -16.73 -0.05 0.24
C SER A 108 -15.34 0.06 -0.40
N HIS A 109 -14.37 -0.70 0.08
CA HIS A 109 -12.95 -0.65 -0.36
C HIS A 109 -12.29 0.72 -0.21
N ARG A 110 -12.91 1.64 0.53
CA ARG A 110 -12.38 3.01 0.66
C ARG A 110 -11.15 3.04 1.54
N TRP A 111 -10.21 3.84 1.11
CA TRP A 111 -9.06 4.20 1.89
C TRP A 111 -9.33 5.46 2.70
N THR A 112 -9.00 5.43 3.97
CA THR A 112 -8.90 6.63 4.80
C THR A 112 -7.46 7.08 4.78
N VAL A 113 -7.23 8.31 4.37
CA VAL A 113 -5.91 8.88 4.17
C VAL A 113 -5.76 10.12 5.03
N GLY A 114 -4.59 10.34 5.60
CA GLY A 114 -4.29 11.54 6.37
C GLY A 114 -3.00 11.40 7.17
N TRP A 115 -2.70 12.42 7.93
CA TRP A 115 -1.55 12.45 8.83
C TRP A 115 -1.89 11.79 10.16
N LEU A 116 -0.93 11.04 10.72
CA LEU A 116 -0.97 10.59 12.12
C LEU A 116 0.32 10.98 12.83
N PRO A 117 0.29 11.22 14.17
CA PRO A 117 1.52 11.38 14.94
C PRO A 117 2.42 10.16 14.76
N SER A 118 3.65 10.36 14.31
CA SER A 118 4.59 9.26 14.05
C SER A 118 4.90 8.45 15.32
N ALA A 119 4.82 9.08 16.48
CA ALA A 119 5.00 8.42 17.78
C ALA A 119 3.89 7.39 18.11
N SER A 120 2.73 7.45 17.43
CA SER A 120 1.66 6.47 17.60
C SER A 120 1.82 5.24 16.70
N LEU A 121 2.91 5.15 15.95
CA LEU A 121 3.15 4.11 14.96
C LEU A 121 4.33 3.22 15.37
N THR A 122 4.17 1.91 15.20
CA THR A 122 5.30 0.98 15.28
C THR A 122 5.43 0.22 13.97
N PRO A 123 6.62 0.20 13.34
CA PRO A 123 6.83 -0.55 12.10
C PRO A 123 6.56 -2.04 12.30
N VAL A 124 5.83 -2.62 11.34
CA VAL A 124 5.63 -4.07 11.27
C VAL A 124 6.59 -4.62 10.23
N GLN A 125 7.46 -5.52 10.66
CA GLN A 125 8.39 -6.15 9.74
C GLN A 125 7.65 -7.15 8.85
N PRO A 126 7.97 -7.21 7.56
CA PRO A 126 7.54 -8.32 6.72
C PRO A 126 7.89 -9.64 7.40
N ALA A 127 7.02 -10.62 7.28
CA ALA A 127 7.38 -11.97 7.71
C ALA A 127 8.67 -12.35 6.99
N ARG A 128 9.67 -12.76 7.76
CA ARG A 128 10.94 -13.23 7.18
C ARG A 128 10.62 -14.20 6.07
N ALA A 129 11.50 -14.30 5.07
CA ALA A 129 11.34 -15.26 3.98
C ALA A 129 10.99 -16.63 4.58
N GLY A 130 9.70 -16.80 4.86
CA GLY A 130 9.14 -17.98 5.49
C GLY A 130 9.12 -19.11 4.48
N GLU A 131 8.96 -20.30 4.96
CA GLU A 131 8.73 -21.45 4.10
C GLU A 131 7.53 -21.21 3.21
N ALA A 132 7.52 -21.81 2.02
CA ALA A 132 6.37 -21.75 1.12
C ALA A 132 5.04 -22.09 1.82
N ALA A 133 5.09 -22.91 2.87
CA ALA A 133 3.94 -23.28 3.71
C ALA A 133 3.24 -22.08 4.36
N ASP A 134 3.98 -21.03 4.70
CA ASP A 134 3.43 -19.85 5.35
C ASP A 134 2.51 -19.00 4.47
N TRP A 135 2.65 -19.15 3.16
CA TRP A 135 1.81 -18.48 2.18
C TRP A 135 0.50 -19.20 1.93
N ILE A 136 0.49 -20.53 2.16
CA ILE A 136 -0.63 -21.40 1.82
C ILE A 136 -1.86 -21.05 2.64
N GLY A 137 -2.98 -20.86 1.95
CA GLY A 137 -4.26 -20.56 2.56
C GLY A 137 -5.20 -19.83 1.63
N ARG A 138 -6.37 -19.53 2.16
CA ARG A 138 -7.33 -18.63 1.52
C ARG A 138 -7.27 -17.28 2.21
N TRP A 139 -6.99 -16.26 1.42
CA TRP A 139 -6.85 -14.88 1.82
C TRP A 139 -8.06 -14.11 1.32
N ILE A 140 -8.72 -13.38 2.20
CA ILE A 140 -9.99 -12.71 1.92
C ILE A 140 -9.80 -11.20 2.02
N HIS A 141 -10.30 -10.53 1.03
CA HIS A 141 -10.48 -9.08 0.98
C HIS A 141 -11.96 -8.80 0.65
N ALA A 142 -12.46 -7.61 0.98
CA ALA A 142 -13.81 -7.22 0.55
C ALA A 142 -13.88 -7.28 -0.99
N GLY A 143 -14.83 -7.99 -1.57
CA GLY A 143 -15.00 -8.16 -3.02
C GLY A 143 -14.14 -9.23 -3.68
N GLY A 144 -13.15 -9.84 -2.98
CA GLY A 144 -12.30 -10.85 -3.60
C GLY A 144 -11.66 -11.84 -2.64
N ALA A 145 -11.04 -12.83 -3.23
CA ALA A 145 -10.26 -13.82 -2.50
C ALA A 145 -9.07 -14.30 -3.32
N ILE A 146 -7.98 -14.60 -2.62
CA ILE A 146 -6.80 -15.23 -3.20
C ILE A 146 -6.56 -16.55 -2.49
N THR A 147 -6.45 -17.63 -3.24
CA THR A 147 -6.09 -18.96 -2.75
C THR A 147 -4.68 -19.27 -3.17
N ILE A 148 -3.83 -19.56 -2.19
CA ILE A 148 -2.44 -19.97 -2.40
C ILE A 148 -2.31 -21.43 -1.95
N SER A 149 -1.78 -22.27 -2.79
CA SER A 149 -1.59 -23.71 -2.56
C SER A 149 -0.21 -24.17 -3.03
N LYS A 150 0.16 -25.42 -2.70
CA LYS A 150 1.40 -26.02 -3.21
C LYS A 150 1.35 -26.12 -4.73
N GLY A 151 2.36 -25.62 -5.39
CA GLY A 151 2.64 -25.80 -6.81
C GLY A 151 3.65 -26.91 -7.05
N ARG A 152 4.21 -26.94 -8.25
CA ARG A 152 5.22 -27.93 -8.66
C ARG A 152 6.63 -27.48 -8.22
N ARG A 153 7.52 -28.43 -7.93
CA ARG A 153 8.94 -28.17 -7.69
C ARG A 153 9.22 -27.05 -6.67
N GLY A 154 8.40 -26.98 -5.59
CA GLY A 154 8.55 -25.99 -4.55
C GLY A 154 8.00 -24.59 -4.91
N SER A 155 7.26 -24.46 -6.02
CA SER A 155 6.49 -23.25 -6.30
C SER A 155 5.21 -23.20 -5.47
N LEU A 156 4.56 -22.03 -5.50
CA LEU A 156 3.20 -21.82 -5.03
C LEU A 156 2.30 -21.62 -6.24
N ARG A 157 1.12 -22.22 -6.19
CA ARG A 157 0.04 -21.96 -7.13
C ARG A 157 -0.89 -20.91 -6.54
N ILE A 158 -1.04 -19.81 -7.25
CA ILE A 158 -1.87 -18.67 -6.87
C ILE A 158 -3.11 -18.66 -7.78
N ARG A 159 -4.28 -18.42 -7.18
CA ARG A 159 -5.53 -18.14 -7.89
C ARG A 159 -6.26 -17.07 -7.13
N GLY A 160 -6.69 -16.03 -7.81
CA GLY A 160 -7.45 -14.94 -7.22
C GLY A 160 -8.63 -14.57 -8.10
N GLU A 161 -9.70 -14.15 -7.44
CA GLU A 161 -10.90 -13.61 -8.05
C GLU A 161 -11.28 -12.33 -7.32
N HIS A 162 -11.63 -11.31 -8.07
CA HIS A 162 -12.12 -10.05 -7.54
C HIS A 162 -13.30 -9.56 -8.36
N VAL A 163 -14.32 -9.03 -7.67
CA VAL A 163 -15.54 -8.51 -8.28
C VAL A 163 -15.76 -7.09 -7.80
N TYR A 164 -15.98 -6.19 -8.75
CA TYR A 164 -16.39 -4.83 -8.49
C TYR A 164 -17.86 -4.67 -8.92
N PRO A 165 -18.80 -4.49 -7.98
CA PRO A 165 -20.21 -4.28 -8.30
C PRO A 165 -20.42 -2.86 -8.83
N ALA A 166 -20.81 -2.73 -10.08
CA ALA A 166 -21.28 -1.48 -10.66
C ALA A 166 -22.80 -1.52 -10.86
N ALA A 167 -23.44 -0.35 -10.92
CA ALA A 167 -24.91 -0.25 -10.91
C ALA A 167 -25.61 -1.00 -12.05
N GLN A 168 -24.94 -1.17 -13.19
CA GLN A 168 -25.50 -1.83 -14.39
C GLN A 168 -24.72 -3.03 -14.86
N ASN A 169 -23.48 -3.19 -14.43
CA ASN A 169 -22.58 -4.25 -14.84
C ASN A 169 -21.73 -4.74 -13.65
N VAL A 170 -21.40 -6.01 -13.68
CA VAL A 170 -20.42 -6.57 -12.74
C VAL A 170 -19.09 -6.65 -13.46
N HIS A 171 -18.09 -5.95 -12.94
CA HIS A 171 -16.73 -6.07 -13.44
C HIS A 171 -16.00 -7.13 -12.63
N SER A 172 -15.26 -7.99 -13.28
CA SER A 172 -14.49 -9.04 -12.62
C SER A 172 -13.06 -9.10 -13.13
N GLY A 173 -12.20 -9.64 -12.30
CA GLY A 173 -10.83 -9.96 -12.63
C GLY A 173 -10.43 -11.30 -12.02
N VAL A 174 -9.53 -11.98 -12.70
CA VAL A 174 -8.94 -13.23 -12.24
C VAL A 174 -7.42 -13.14 -12.37
N ILE A 175 -6.73 -13.69 -11.39
CA ILE A 175 -5.29 -13.90 -11.45
C ILE A 175 -4.97 -15.37 -11.28
N GLY A 176 -3.96 -15.86 -12.00
CA GLY A 176 -3.50 -17.24 -11.91
C GLY A 176 -2.03 -17.35 -12.27
N ALA A 177 -1.23 -17.93 -11.37
CA ALA A 177 0.19 -18.12 -11.60
C ALA A 177 0.77 -19.28 -10.80
N GLU A 178 1.96 -19.74 -11.22
CA GLU A 178 2.88 -20.52 -10.38
C GLU A 178 4.15 -19.69 -10.17
N ALA A 179 4.46 -19.33 -8.93
CA ALA A 179 5.61 -18.52 -8.57
C ALA A 179 6.31 -19.04 -7.31
N LYS A 180 7.56 -18.65 -7.12
CA LYS A 180 8.32 -18.96 -5.89
C LYS A 180 8.51 -17.68 -5.09
N PRO A 181 8.27 -17.73 -3.77
CA PRO A 181 8.61 -16.61 -2.91
C PRO A 181 10.12 -16.35 -2.96
N ALA A 182 10.50 -15.09 -3.04
CA ALA A 182 11.88 -14.65 -2.97
C ALA A 182 11.97 -13.41 -2.06
N HIS A 183 12.89 -13.41 -1.11
CA HIS A 183 13.11 -12.28 -0.20
C HIS A 183 11.85 -11.76 0.52
N GLY A 184 10.91 -12.66 0.88
CA GLY A 184 9.66 -12.28 1.54
C GLY A 184 8.59 -11.70 0.59
N LEU A 185 8.83 -11.73 -0.71
CA LEU A 185 7.92 -11.28 -1.76
C LEU A 185 7.48 -12.46 -2.63
N LEU A 186 6.27 -12.36 -3.16
CA LEU A 186 5.75 -13.24 -4.19
C LEU A 186 5.31 -12.36 -5.36
N GLN A 187 6.01 -12.48 -6.48
CA GLN A 187 5.84 -11.62 -7.66
C GLN A 187 5.58 -12.48 -8.90
N PHE A 188 4.61 -12.09 -9.73
CA PHE A 188 4.23 -12.83 -10.91
C PHE A 188 3.42 -11.98 -11.91
N ALA A 189 3.35 -12.43 -13.17
CA ALA A 189 2.32 -11.98 -14.09
C ALA A 189 1.02 -12.73 -13.81
N GLY A 190 -0.10 -12.02 -13.80
CA GLY A 190 -1.39 -12.55 -13.34
C GLY A 190 -2.00 -13.62 -14.23
N ASP A 191 -1.62 -13.67 -15.49
CA ASP A 191 -1.99 -14.71 -16.48
C ASP A 191 -0.95 -15.83 -16.59
N GLY A 192 0.15 -15.74 -15.86
CA GLY A 192 1.25 -16.69 -15.91
C GLY A 192 2.09 -16.66 -17.19
N SER A 193 1.78 -15.78 -18.14
CA SER A 193 2.38 -15.76 -19.47
C SER A 193 3.68 -14.95 -19.55
N VAL A 194 3.82 -13.93 -18.71
CA VAL A 194 4.96 -13.00 -18.71
C VAL A 194 5.72 -13.08 -17.39
N ARG A 195 7.04 -13.01 -17.47
CA ARG A 195 7.88 -12.91 -16.29
C ARG A 195 7.64 -11.55 -15.61
N PHE A 196 7.47 -11.54 -14.31
CA PHE A 196 7.37 -10.29 -13.56
C PHE A 196 8.66 -9.47 -13.79
N ASP A 197 8.50 -8.37 -14.49
CA ASP A 197 9.54 -7.37 -14.69
C ASP A 197 8.93 -6.01 -14.43
N ALA A 198 9.26 -5.44 -13.27
CA ALA A 198 8.72 -4.16 -12.83
C ALA A 198 9.15 -2.99 -13.73
N ALA A 199 10.31 -3.11 -14.42
CA ALA A 199 10.81 -2.09 -15.33
C ALA A 199 10.11 -2.12 -16.69
N ASN A 200 9.61 -3.30 -17.09
CA ASN A 200 8.89 -3.52 -18.34
C ASN A 200 7.40 -3.81 -18.05
N SER A 201 6.71 -2.90 -17.37
CA SER A 201 5.26 -2.96 -17.31
C SER A 201 4.70 -2.66 -18.71
N GLU A 202 4.79 -3.65 -19.61
CA GLU A 202 4.16 -3.52 -20.92
C GLU A 202 2.69 -3.18 -20.70
N ALA A 203 2.24 -2.14 -21.38
CA ALA A 203 0.87 -1.68 -21.29
C ALA A 203 -0.09 -2.85 -21.56
N GLY A 204 -0.80 -3.28 -20.53
CA GLY A 204 -1.81 -4.33 -20.60
C GLY A 204 -1.51 -5.64 -19.87
N SER A 205 -0.27 -5.92 -19.48
CA SER A 205 0.02 -7.14 -18.68
C SER A 205 -0.34 -6.94 -17.21
N CYS A 206 -1.09 -7.87 -16.65
CA CYS A 206 -1.38 -7.88 -15.21
C CYS A 206 -0.12 -8.25 -14.42
N LEU A 207 0.41 -7.35 -13.63
CA LEU A 207 1.53 -7.60 -12.73
C LEU A 207 1.04 -7.56 -11.28
N VAL A 208 1.44 -8.55 -10.49
CA VAL A 208 1.04 -8.66 -9.09
C VAL A 208 2.25 -8.85 -8.20
N ARG A 209 2.31 -8.09 -7.12
CA ARG A 209 3.23 -8.26 -6.02
C ARG A 209 2.47 -8.53 -4.74
N MET A 210 2.94 -9.47 -3.97
CA MET A 210 2.38 -9.80 -2.65
C MET A 210 3.49 -9.80 -1.61
N GLN A 211 3.16 -9.26 -0.43
CA GLN A 211 4.05 -9.23 0.71
C GLN A 211 3.27 -9.67 1.96
N ARG A 212 3.88 -10.55 2.75
CA ARG A 212 3.21 -11.10 3.93
C ARG A 212 3.72 -10.45 5.22
N PHE A 213 2.77 -10.08 6.08
CA PHE A 213 2.99 -9.52 7.41
C PHE A 213 2.16 -10.31 8.43
N ALA A 214 2.73 -11.36 9.00
CA ALA A 214 2.01 -12.29 9.88
C ALA A 214 0.69 -12.82 9.25
N GLU A 215 -0.46 -12.43 9.76
CA GLU A 215 -1.78 -12.83 9.26
C GLU A 215 -2.34 -11.90 8.18
N LEU A 216 -1.55 -10.91 7.75
CA LEU A 216 -1.90 -9.97 6.70
C LEU A 216 -1.12 -10.29 5.43
N LEU A 217 -1.79 -10.33 4.30
CA LEU A 217 -1.20 -10.32 2.97
C LEU A 217 -1.51 -8.98 2.32
N VAL A 218 -0.48 -8.21 2.04
CA VAL A 218 -0.59 -6.99 1.24
C VAL A 218 -0.40 -7.38 -0.22
N VAL A 219 -1.34 -7.01 -1.04
CA VAL A 219 -1.33 -7.29 -2.48
C VAL A 219 -1.30 -5.96 -3.21
N GLU A 220 -0.52 -5.89 -4.24
CA GLU A 220 -0.40 -4.76 -5.15
C GLU A 220 -0.49 -5.26 -6.57
N ASP A 221 -1.27 -4.60 -7.39
CA ASP A 221 -1.30 -4.81 -8.83
C ASP A 221 -1.07 -3.51 -9.59
N ASN A 222 -0.81 -3.63 -10.88
CA ASN A 222 -0.57 -2.47 -11.77
C ASN A 222 -1.86 -1.95 -12.44
N GLY A 223 -3.04 -2.34 -11.96
CA GLY A 223 -4.33 -1.90 -12.51
C GLY A 223 -4.77 -2.63 -13.78
N HIS A 224 -4.01 -3.60 -14.26
CA HIS A 224 -4.31 -4.36 -15.50
C HIS A 224 -4.81 -5.79 -15.21
N CYS A 225 -5.25 -6.08 -13.98
CA CYS A 225 -5.62 -7.43 -13.56
C CYS A 225 -7.12 -7.73 -13.68
N GLY A 226 -7.88 -6.88 -14.34
CA GLY A 226 -9.33 -7.08 -14.52
C GLY A 226 -9.99 -6.01 -15.36
N GLY A 227 -11.31 -6.03 -15.36
CA GLY A 227 -12.13 -4.98 -16.00
C GLY A 227 -12.01 -3.65 -15.29
N SER A 228 -12.71 -2.64 -15.79
CA SER A 228 -12.70 -1.29 -15.22
C SER A 228 -13.00 -1.32 -13.71
N MET A 229 -12.21 -0.57 -12.92
CA MET A 229 -12.31 -0.48 -11.45
C MET A 229 -11.98 -1.76 -10.67
N VAL A 230 -11.60 -2.84 -11.34
CA VAL A 230 -11.13 -4.06 -10.66
C VAL A 230 -9.66 -3.92 -10.30
N THR A 231 -9.35 -4.12 -9.03
CA THR A 231 -7.98 -4.20 -8.54
C THR A 231 -7.86 -5.27 -7.47
N PHE A 232 -6.75 -5.98 -7.45
CA PHE A 232 -6.39 -6.88 -6.36
C PHE A 232 -5.62 -6.15 -5.25
N THR A 233 -5.31 -4.88 -5.45
CA THR A 233 -4.58 -4.07 -4.47
C THR A 233 -5.37 -3.92 -3.17
N GLY A 234 -4.75 -4.28 -2.05
CA GLY A 234 -5.37 -4.13 -0.73
C GLY A 234 -4.83 -5.08 0.32
N PHE A 235 -5.50 -5.07 1.46
CA PHE A 235 -5.19 -5.89 2.63
C PHE A 235 -6.06 -7.13 2.67
N TYR A 236 -5.43 -8.29 2.55
CA TYR A 236 -6.08 -9.59 2.63
C TYR A 236 -5.79 -10.25 3.97
N ARG A 237 -6.83 -10.78 4.61
CA ARG A 237 -6.69 -11.53 5.85
C ARG A 237 -6.85 -13.02 5.60
N ARG A 238 -6.06 -13.82 6.30
CA ARG A 238 -6.19 -15.27 6.20
C ARG A 238 -7.54 -15.71 6.76
N LYS A 239 -8.30 -16.47 5.96
CA LYS A 239 -9.51 -17.10 6.47
C LYS A 239 -9.09 -18.18 7.47
N SER A 240 -9.47 -18.01 8.74
CA SER A 240 -9.26 -19.04 9.75
C SER A 240 -9.96 -20.34 9.31
N ARG A 241 -9.32 -21.47 9.49
CA ARG A 241 -9.99 -22.76 9.41
C ARG A 241 -10.92 -22.85 10.63
N THR A 242 -12.15 -22.39 10.50
CA THR A 242 -13.17 -22.73 11.47
C THR A 242 -13.26 -24.25 11.45
N SER A 243 -12.87 -24.88 12.55
CA SER A 243 -13.02 -26.32 12.75
C SER A 243 -14.49 -26.68 12.50
N LEU A 244 -14.75 -27.49 11.49
CA LEU A 244 -16.06 -28.10 11.26
C LEU A 244 -16.36 -29.21 12.29
N ASN A 245 -15.64 -29.25 13.41
CA ASN A 245 -15.83 -30.17 14.52
C ASN A 245 -16.74 -29.51 15.55
N GLY A 246 -18.04 -29.54 15.32
CA GLY A 246 -18.99 -28.97 16.27
C GLY A 246 -20.46 -29.02 15.90
N VAL A 247 -20.84 -29.77 14.89
CA VAL A 247 -22.24 -30.19 14.77
C VAL A 247 -22.39 -31.51 15.50
N ASN A 248 -22.59 -31.40 16.78
CA ASN A 248 -23.10 -32.52 17.62
C ASN A 248 -24.57 -32.70 17.20
N LEU A 249 -24.83 -33.61 16.27
CA LEU A 249 -26.18 -34.12 16.02
C LEU A 249 -26.57 -34.95 17.25
N GLN A 250 -27.18 -34.30 18.24
CA GLN A 250 -27.93 -35.03 19.23
C GLN A 250 -29.08 -35.75 18.53
N PRO A 251 -29.20 -37.06 18.66
CA PRO A 251 -30.37 -37.77 18.16
C PRO A 251 -31.60 -37.28 18.94
N GLN A 252 -32.57 -36.78 18.22
CA GLN A 252 -33.89 -36.46 18.77
C GLN A 252 -34.48 -37.75 19.34
N GLY A 253 -34.63 -37.78 20.67
CA GLY A 253 -35.29 -38.84 21.37
C GLY A 253 -36.69 -39.03 20.84
N THR A 254 -37.00 -40.25 20.47
CA THR A 254 -38.33 -40.78 20.20
C THR A 254 -39.27 -40.42 21.33
N LEU A 255 -40.35 -39.70 20.99
CA LEU A 255 -41.55 -39.67 21.79
C LEU A 255 -42.15 -41.07 21.75
N VAL A 256 -42.26 -41.67 22.90
CA VAL A 256 -43.12 -42.84 23.14
C VAL A 256 -44.30 -42.35 24.00
N ASP A 257 -45.49 -42.75 23.59
CA ASP A 257 -46.81 -42.49 24.14
C ASP A 257 -46.93 -42.42 25.66
#